data_978fbdf26e68d8678db032533cbcd904
#
_entry.id   978fbdf26e68d8678db032533cbcd904
#
_cell.length_a   1.000
_cell.length_b   1.000
_cell.length_c   1.000
_cell.angle_alpha   90.00
_cell.angle_beta   90.00
_cell.angle_gamma   90.00
#
_symmetry.space_group_name_H-M   'P 1'
#
loop_
_entity.id
_entity.type
_entity.pdbx_description
1 polymer ?
#
loop_
_entity_poly.entity_id
_entity_poly.type
_entity_poly.pdbx_seq_one_letter_code
_entity_poly.pdbx_strand_id
1 'polypeptide(L)'
;METIKIKSPGTVANLVCGFDILGLALNEPADGMELSLLDKPEVIIYNRDDYNLPTDPVKNVAGVVLLSIMEKTGGNIGFSLTIEKHIKPGSGIGSSAASAAGAAVAANHLLGNIFSNDELVQFAMNGEKLASGVKHADNIAPCIYGGVTLVRSIHPLDIVSIPAPDMFVTVVHPQIEVRTADARQILKQQVLLK
;
A
#
# COMPACT_ATOMS: atom_id res chain seq x y z
N MET A 1 21.67 -15.70 -0.27
CA MET A 1 20.25 -15.31 -0.45
C MET A 1 20.23 -13.78 -0.46
N GLU A 2 19.78 -13.19 -1.54
CA GLU A 2 19.73 -11.74 -1.66
C GLU A 2 18.56 -11.21 -0.83
N THR A 3 18.81 -10.16 -0.03
CA THR A 3 17.84 -9.60 0.92
C THR A 3 17.85 -8.09 0.81
N ILE A 4 16.68 -7.48 0.78
CA ILE A 4 16.50 -6.03 0.82
C ILE A 4 15.72 -5.61 2.06
N LYS A 5 16.08 -4.45 2.60
CA LYS A 5 15.33 -3.77 3.69
C LYS A 5 14.83 -2.45 3.18
N ILE A 6 13.56 -2.19 3.39
CA ILE A 6 12.92 -0.94 3.01
C ILE A 6 12.08 -0.37 4.15
N LYS A 7 11.79 0.92 4.06
CA LYS A 7 10.74 1.60 4.83
C LYS A 7 9.60 1.96 3.89
N SER A 8 8.37 1.63 4.28
CA SER A 8 7.16 1.99 3.53
C SER A 8 6.36 3.01 4.32
N PRO A 9 6.13 4.23 3.78
CA PRO A 9 5.56 5.34 4.52
C PRO A 9 4.07 5.18 4.79
N GLY A 10 3.60 5.81 5.87
CA GLY A 10 2.19 6.12 6.03
C GLY A 10 1.73 7.16 5.01
N THR A 11 0.44 7.20 4.75
CA THR A 11 -0.14 8.12 3.76
C THR A 11 -1.42 8.76 4.26
N VAL A 12 -1.69 9.94 3.75
CA VAL A 12 -2.97 10.64 3.95
C VAL A 12 -3.68 10.69 2.61
N ALA A 13 -4.83 10.04 2.52
CA ALA A 13 -5.67 10.06 1.31
C ALA A 13 -6.77 11.12 1.41
N ASN A 14 -7.42 11.36 0.30
CA ASN A 14 -8.55 12.28 0.13
C ASN A 14 -8.20 13.77 0.22
N LEU A 15 -7.32 14.20 1.10
CA LEU A 15 -6.90 15.61 1.29
C LEU A 15 -8.09 16.58 1.17
N VAL A 16 -9.17 16.32 1.91
CA VAL A 16 -10.45 17.04 1.97
C VAL A 16 -11.27 16.94 0.68
N CYS A 17 -10.87 17.65 -0.38
CA CYS A 17 -11.64 17.74 -1.64
C CYS A 17 -11.29 16.67 -2.68
N GLY A 18 -10.23 15.91 -2.47
CA GLY A 18 -9.72 14.92 -3.43
C GLY A 18 -10.12 13.48 -3.08
N PHE A 19 -11.38 13.26 -2.73
CA PHE A 19 -11.89 11.94 -2.34
C PHE A 19 -11.58 10.86 -3.40
N ASP A 20 -10.87 9.80 -2.97
CA ASP A 20 -10.39 8.69 -3.80
C ASP A 20 -9.38 9.07 -4.90
N ILE A 21 -8.93 10.34 -4.99
CA ILE A 21 -8.02 10.79 -6.06
C ILE A 21 -6.73 11.44 -5.57
N LEU A 22 -6.72 12.07 -4.40
CA LEU A 22 -5.53 12.72 -3.85
C LEU A 22 -4.92 11.91 -2.72
N GLY A 23 -3.59 11.79 -2.74
CA GLY A 23 -2.82 11.15 -1.69
C GLY A 23 -1.51 11.87 -1.40
N LEU A 24 -1.03 11.75 -0.17
CA LEU A 24 0.21 12.35 0.33
C LEU A 24 0.99 11.30 1.13
N ALA A 25 2.27 11.12 0.82
CA ALA A 25 3.19 10.32 1.62
C ALA A 25 3.71 11.11 2.82
N LEU A 26 3.75 10.47 3.98
CA LEU A 26 4.34 11.01 5.19
C LEU A 26 5.82 10.55 5.29
N ASN A 27 6.68 11.34 5.92
CA ASN A 27 8.03 10.88 6.24
C ASN A 27 8.00 9.85 7.38
N GLU A 28 7.11 10.03 8.36
CA GLU A 28 6.87 9.13 9.50
C GLU A 28 5.38 9.17 9.87
N PRO A 29 4.80 8.09 10.41
CA PRO A 29 5.41 6.78 10.63
C PRO A 29 5.61 5.99 9.33
N ALA A 30 6.55 5.03 9.36
CA ALA A 30 6.80 4.12 8.25
C ALA A 30 6.98 2.69 8.75
N ASP A 31 6.42 1.71 8.04
CA ASP A 31 6.62 0.29 8.32
C ASP A 31 7.99 -0.17 7.85
N GLY A 32 8.64 -1.02 8.63
CA GLY A 32 9.85 -1.74 8.23
C GLY A 32 9.51 -3.03 7.50
N MET A 33 10.21 -3.32 6.40
CA MET A 33 10.06 -4.57 5.66
C MET A 33 11.40 -5.13 5.25
N GLU A 34 11.57 -6.44 5.40
CA GLU A 34 12.73 -7.21 4.95
C GLU A 34 12.24 -8.33 4.05
N LEU A 35 12.67 -8.29 2.78
CA LEU A 35 12.29 -9.27 1.75
C LEU A 35 13.50 -10.00 1.23
N SER A 36 13.39 -11.32 1.08
CA SER A 36 14.42 -12.19 0.49
C SER A 36 13.80 -13.05 -0.61
N LEU A 37 14.63 -13.39 -1.63
CA LEU A 37 14.26 -14.39 -2.63
C LEU A 37 14.39 -15.80 -2.04
N LEU A 38 13.49 -16.70 -2.47
CA LEU A 38 13.52 -18.12 -2.17
C LEU A 38 13.71 -18.92 -3.45
N ASP A 39 14.41 -20.05 -3.35
CA ASP A 39 14.61 -21.00 -4.46
C ASP A 39 13.32 -21.79 -4.78
N LYS A 40 12.38 -21.86 -3.83
CA LYS A 40 11.08 -22.52 -4.02
C LYS A 40 10.00 -21.50 -4.32
N PRO A 41 9.03 -21.78 -5.21
CA PRO A 41 7.95 -20.88 -5.57
C PRO A 41 6.88 -20.83 -4.47
N GLU A 42 7.21 -20.21 -3.36
CA GLU A 42 6.33 -20.02 -2.21
C GLU A 42 6.46 -18.60 -1.63
N VAL A 43 5.45 -18.14 -0.94
CA VAL A 43 5.49 -16.88 -0.18
C VAL A 43 5.36 -17.19 1.30
N ILE A 44 6.36 -16.80 2.08
CA ILE A 44 6.39 -16.98 3.52
C ILE A 44 6.35 -15.59 4.18
N ILE A 45 5.48 -15.39 5.18
CA ILE A 45 5.31 -14.11 5.86
C ILE A 45 5.56 -14.26 7.36
N TYR A 46 6.36 -13.34 7.90
CA TYR A 46 6.63 -13.19 9.33
C TYR A 46 6.24 -11.78 9.78
N ASN A 47 5.55 -11.68 10.91
CA ASN A 47 5.27 -10.42 11.58
C ASN A 47 6.18 -10.25 12.79
N ARG A 48 6.79 -9.07 12.95
CA ARG A 48 7.61 -8.68 14.14
C ARG A 48 6.86 -7.67 15.02
N ASP A 49 5.56 -7.78 15.04
CA ASP A 49 4.66 -6.91 15.80
C ASP A 49 3.55 -7.72 16.48
N ASP A 50 2.79 -7.06 17.36
CA ASP A 50 1.74 -7.70 18.17
C ASP A 50 0.33 -7.54 17.56
N TYR A 51 0.20 -7.10 16.30
CA TYR A 51 -1.12 -6.88 15.68
C TYR A 51 -1.81 -8.16 15.20
N ASN A 52 -1.13 -9.31 15.26
CA ASN A 52 -1.66 -10.62 14.85
C ASN A 52 -2.23 -10.63 13.42
N LEU A 53 -1.59 -9.93 12.51
CA LEU A 53 -1.98 -9.93 11.10
C LEU A 53 -1.78 -11.33 10.49
N PRO A 54 -2.62 -11.72 9.51
CA PRO A 54 -2.51 -13.03 8.88
C PRO A 54 -1.12 -13.27 8.27
N THR A 55 -0.55 -14.44 8.49
CA THR A 55 0.68 -14.89 7.83
C THR A 55 0.40 -15.77 6.61
N ASP A 56 -0.86 -16.19 6.40
CA ASP A 56 -1.31 -16.84 5.17
C ASP A 56 -1.25 -15.84 4.01
N PRO A 57 -0.43 -16.08 2.95
CA PRO A 57 -0.22 -15.12 1.87
C PRO A 57 -1.49 -14.67 1.15
N VAL A 58 -2.49 -15.54 1.03
CA VAL A 58 -3.76 -15.20 0.36
C VAL A 58 -4.70 -14.34 1.23
N LYS A 59 -4.40 -14.25 2.52
CA LYS A 59 -5.14 -13.43 3.50
C LYS A 59 -4.35 -12.22 3.98
N ASN A 60 -3.11 -12.06 3.51
CA ASN A 60 -2.23 -10.96 3.85
C ASN A 60 -2.10 -10.00 2.66
N VAL A 61 -2.26 -8.71 2.90
CA VAL A 61 -2.21 -7.68 1.85
C VAL A 61 -0.90 -7.72 1.07
N ALA A 62 0.24 -7.77 1.77
CA ALA A 62 1.55 -7.88 1.14
C ALA A 62 1.75 -9.24 0.44
N GLY A 63 1.19 -10.30 1.02
CA GLY A 63 1.22 -11.65 0.44
C GLY A 63 0.53 -11.73 -0.92
N VAL A 64 -0.66 -11.14 -1.06
CA VAL A 64 -1.40 -11.07 -2.33
C VAL A 64 -0.59 -10.34 -3.39
N VAL A 65 0.12 -9.26 -3.02
CA VAL A 65 1.00 -8.53 -3.94
C VAL A 65 2.15 -9.41 -4.42
N LEU A 66 2.84 -10.08 -3.50
CA LEU A 66 3.96 -10.98 -3.85
C LEU A 66 3.51 -12.15 -4.71
N LEU A 67 2.34 -12.75 -4.43
CA LEU A 67 1.75 -13.80 -5.27
C LEU A 67 1.45 -13.29 -6.68
N SER A 68 0.92 -12.06 -6.81
CA SER A 68 0.65 -11.45 -8.12
C SER A 68 1.93 -11.20 -8.93
N ILE A 69 3.01 -10.76 -8.27
CA ILE A 69 4.31 -10.56 -8.90
C ILE A 69 4.93 -11.92 -9.29
N MET A 70 4.84 -12.92 -8.41
CA MET A 70 5.31 -14.28 -8.69
C MET A 70 4.61 -14.86 -9.93
N GLU A 71 3.30 -14.74 -10.03
CA GLU A 71 2.54 -15.15 -11.22
C GLU A 71 3.00 -14.42 -12.49
N LYS A 72 3.18 -13.10 -12.41
CA LYS A 72 3.62 -12.27 -13.54
C LYS A 72 5.02 -12.63 -14.03
N THR A 73 5.90 -13.10 -13.15
CA THR A 73 7.28 -13.51 -13.47
C THR A 73 7.43 -14.98 -13.84
N GLY A 74 6.32 -15.70 -14.04
CA GLY A 74 6.32 -17.10 -14.49
C GLY A 74 6.31 -18.14 -13.38
N GLY A 75 6.13 -17.76 -12.12
CA GLY A 75 5.87 -18.66 -11.00
C GLY A 75 7.07 -19.48 -10.49
N ASN A 76 8.29 -19.17 -10.93
CA ASN A 76 9.50 -19.95 -10.59
C ASN A 76 10.31 -19.36 -9.44
N ILE A 77 9.88 -18.27 -8.86
CA ILE A 77 10.53 -17.56 -7.75
C ILE A 77 9.63 -17.58 -6.53
N GLY A 78 10.22 -17.46 -5.34
CA GLY A 78 9.47 -17.28 -4.11
C GLY A 78 10.03 -16.14 -3.28
N PHE A 79 9.31 -15.79 -2.23
CA PHE A 79 9.62 -14.67 -1.36
C PHE A 79 9.46 -15.02 0.11
N SER A 80 10.41 -14.58 0.93
CA SER A 80 10.28 -14.55 2.39
C SER A 80 10.21 -13.10 2.84
N LEU A 81 9.08 -12.71 3.41
CA LEU A 81 8.80 -11.34 3.86
C LEU A 81 8.69 -11.28 5.38
N THR A 82 9.46 -10.42 5.99
CA THR A 82 9.28 -10.02 7.40
C THR A 82 8.75 -8.59 7.45
N ILE A 83 7.65 -8.38 8.17
CA ILE A 83 7.00 -7.07 8.34
C ILE A 83 7.13 -6.63 9.81
N GLU A 84 7.51 -5.38 10.02
CA GLU A 84 7.48 -4.69 11.30
C GLU A 84 6.57 -3.47 11.18
N LYS A 85 5.36 -3.58 11.74
CA LYS A 85 4.32 -2.54 11.64
C LYS A 85 4.55 -1.44 12.65
N HIS A 86 4.80 -0.23 12.17
CA HIS A 86 4.77 1.01 12.95
C HIS A 86 3.52 1.83 12.68
N ILE A 87 2.84 1.55 11.57
CA ILE A 87 1.56 2.15 11.21
C ILE A 87 0.45 1.23 11.71
N LYS A 88 -0.25 1.66 12.77
CA LYS A 88 -1.32 0.87 13.37
C LYS A 88 -2.39 0.51 12.34
N PRO A 89 -2.77 -0.77 12.18
CA PRO A 89 -3.92 -1.17 11.34
C PRO A 89 -5.20 -0.45 11.79
N GLY A 90 -5.99 0.03 10.83
CA GLY A 90 -7.21 0.79 11.11
C GLY A 90 -7.00 2.22 11.60
N SER A 91 -5.78 2.75 11.59
CA SER A 91 -5.48 4.14 12.00
C SER A 91 -5.91 5.21 11.01
N GLY A 92 -6.29 4.85 9.78
CA GLY A 92 -6.68 5.80 8.74
C GLY A 92 -5.51 6.48 8.00
N ILE A 93 -4.26 6.07 8.28
CA ILE A 93 -3.06 6.59 7.60
C ILE A 93 -2.40 5.54 6.69
N GLY A 94 -3.20 4.81 5.94
CA GLY A 94 -2.72 3.97 4.85
C GLY A 94 -1.92 2.72 5.26
N SER A 95 -2.21 2.10 6.44
CA SER A 95 -1.46 0.93 6.92
C SER A 95 -1.46 -0.24 5.94
N SER A 96 -2.58 -0.55 5.28
CA SER A 96 -2.67 -1.59 4.25
C SER A 96 -1.89 -1.21 2.99
N ALA A 97 -2.02 0.04 2.55
CA ALA A 97 -1.31 0.56 1.38
C ALA A 97 0.21 0.54 1.57
N ALA A 98 0.70 0.88 2.77
CA ALA A 98 2.11 0.77 3.11
C ALA A 98 2.61 -0.68 2.98
N SER A 99 1.84 -1.66 3.50
CA SER A 99 2.20 -3.07 3.35
C SER A 99 2.20 -3.54 1.89
N ALA A 100 1.18 -3.14 1.11
CA ALA A 100 1.07 -3.50 -0.30
C ALA A 100 2.17 -2.87 -1.15
N ALA A 101 2.36 -1.56 -1.05
CA ALA A 101 3.36 -0.81 -1.80
C ALA A 101 4.79 -1.24 -1.44
N GLY A 102 5.06 -1.40 -0.14
CA GLY A 102 6.36 -1.88 0.34
C GLY A 102 6.72 -3.25 -0.24
N ALA A 103 5.79 -4.21 -0.21
CA ALA A 103 6.02 -5.53 -0.80
C ALA A 103 6.30 -5.44 -2.31
N ALA A 104 5.55 -4.61 -3.06
CA ALA A 104 5.74 -4.42 -4.50
C ALA A 104 7.12 -3.82 -4.81
N VAL A 105 7.51 -2.74 -4.12
CA VAL A 105 8.79 -2.05 -4.32
C VAL A 105 9.95 -2.96 -3.93
N ALA A 106 9.89 -3.65 -2.78
CA ALA A 106 10.94 -4.57 -2.34
C ALA A 106 11.14 -5.72 -3.35
N ALA A 107 10.05 -6.33 -3.82
CA ALA A 107 10.13 -7.38 -4.82
C ALA A 107 10.74 -6.88 -6.14
N ASN A 108 10.33 -5.71 -6.61
CA ASN A 108 10.89 -5.10 -7.83
C ASN A 108 12.40 -4.88 -7.72
N HIS A 109 12.88 -4.38 -6.57
CA HIS A 109 14.32 -4.21 -6.33
C HIS A 109 15.07 -5.54 -6.41
N LEU A 110 14.58 -6.60 -5.78
CA LEU A 110 15.21 -7.93 -5.86
C LEU A 110 15.18 -8.54 -7.26
N LEU A 111 14.20 -8.13 -8.08
CA LEU A 111 14.06 -8.58 -9.47
C LEU A 111 14.84 -7.69 -10.47
N GLY A 112 15.63 -6.73 -9.99
CA GLY A 112 16.42 -5.83 -10.85
C GLY A 112 15.63 -4.67 -11.44
N ASN A 113 14.55 -4.23 -10.80
CA ASN A 113 13.70 -3.10 -11.20
C ASN A 113 13.05 -3.26 -12.59
N ILE A 114 12.50 -4.44 -12.84
CA ILE A 114 11.89 -4.78 -14.14
C ILE A 114 10.50 -4.18 -14.37
N PHE A 115 9.83 -3.71 -13.31
CA PHE A 115 8.50 -3.12 -13.37
C PHE A 115 8.56 -1.61 -13.19
N SER A 116 7.71 -0.90 -13.92
CA SER A 116 7.47 0.54 -13.75
C SER A 116 6.67 0.84 -12.49
N ASN A 117 6.70 2.10 -12.03
CA ASN A 117 5.90 2.52 -10.87
C ASN A 117 4.41 2.27 -11.08
N ASP A 118 3.88 2.47 -12.28
CA ASP A 118 2.48 2.19 -12.60
C ASP A 118 2.13 0.70 -12.43
N GLU A 119 3.02 -0.20 -12.87
CA GLU A 119 2.83 -1.64 -12.67
C GLU A 119 2.90 -2.00 -11.18
N LEU A 120 3.81 -1.38 -10.41
CA LEU A 120 3.87 -1.57 -8.96
C LEU A 120 2.59 -1.13 -8.27
N VAL A 121 2.01 0.01 -8.68
CA VAL A 121 0.69 0.45 -8.18
C VAL A 121 -0.38 -0.58 -8.52
N GLN A 122 -0.38 -1.13 -9.73
CA GLN A 122 -1.36 -2.15 -10.14
C GLN A 122 -1.25 -3.43 -9.29
N PHE A 123 -0.03 -3.91 -9.00
CA PHE A 123 0.18 -5.04 -8.09
C PHE A 123 -0.30 -4.70 -6.67
N ALA A 124 0.06 -3.54 -6.15
CA ALA A 124 -0.33 -3.12 -4.80
C ALA A 124 -1.85 -2.97 -4.65
N MET A 125 -2.57 -2.53 -5.69
CA MET A 125 -4.04 -2.48 -5.71
C MET A 125 -4.70 -3.86 -5.56
N ASN A 126 -4.03 -4.97 -5.91
CA ASN A 126 -4.57 -6.30 -5.65
C ASN A 126 -4.60 -6.60 -4.14
N GLY A 127 -3.58 -6.16 -3.41
CA GLY A 127 -3.56 -6.22 -1.95
C GLY A 127 -4.63 -5.33 -1.30
N GLU A 128 -4.79 -4.09 -1.79
CA GLU A 128 -5.80 -3.16 -1.28
C GLU A 128 -7.23 -3.69 -1.48
N LYS A 129 -7.49 -4.37 -2.59
CA LYS A 129 -8.78 -5.05 -2.81
C LYS A 129 -9.10 -6.07 -1.73
N LEU A 130 -8.10 -6.77 -1.18
CA LEU A 130 -8.30 -7.68 -0.06
C LEU A 130 -8.73 -6.94 1.21
N ALA A 131 -8.14 -5.77 1.48
CA ALA A 131 -8.39 -5.01 2.70
C ALA A 131 -9.70 -4.21 2.68
N SER A 132 -10.01 -3.56 1.54
CA SER A 132 -11.12 -2.62 1.40
C SER A 132 -12.28 -3.12 0.53
N GLY A 133 -12.09 -4.23 -0.18
CA GLY A 133 -13.05 -4.77 -1.15
C GLY A 133 -13.00 -4.06 -2.52
N VAL A 134 -12.31 -2.94 -2.63
CA VAL A 134 -12.22 -2.12 -3.86
C VAL A 134 -10.76 -1.78 -4.17
N LYS A 135 -10.44 -1.61 -5.44
CA LYS A 135 -9.11 -1.15 -5.86
C LYS A 135 -9.04 0.38 -5.78
N HIS A 136 -8.30 0.89 -4.82
CA HIS A 136 -7.99 2.31 -4.67
C HIS A 136 -6.49 2.53 -4.78
N ALA A 137 -6.08 3.62 -5.38
CA ALA A 137 -4.68 3.97 -5.55
C ALA A 137 -4.24 5.22 -4.76
N ASP A 138 -5.17 5.96 -4.18
CA ASP A 138 -4.95 7.23 -3.48
C ASP A 138 -4.00 7.13 -2.26
N ASN A 139 -3.96 5.98 -1.57
CA ASN A 139 -2.94 5.70 -0.56
C ASN A 139 -1.70 4.99 -1.14
N ILE A 140 -1.86 4.16 -2.16
CA ILE A 140 -0.78 3.37 -2.75
C ILE A 140 0.16 4.24 -3.57
N ALA A 141 -0.40 5.11 -4.43
CA ALA A 141 0.37 5.96 -5.31
C ALA A 141 1.43 6.79 -4.56
N PRO A 142 1.09 7.53 -3.48
CA PRO A 142 2.09 8.28 -2.76
C PRO A 142 3.13 7.40 -2.05
N CYS A 143 2.83 6.16 -1.65
CA CYS A 143 3.84 5.24 -1.12
C CYS A 143 4.92 4.92 -2.15
N ILE A 144 4.56 4.82 -3.44
CA ILE A 144 5.46 4.41 -4.52
C ILE A 144 6.13 5.61 -5.19
N TYR A 145 5.37 6.68 -5.47
CA TYR A 145 5.87 7.88 -6.14
C TYR A 145 6.50 8.90 -5.19
N GLY A 146 6.13 8.85 -3.92
CA GLY A 146 6.46 9.88 -2.94
C GLY A 146 5.62 11.15 -3.08
N GLY A 147 5.72 12.06 -2.09
CA GLY A 147 5.10 13.37 -2.12
C GLY A 147 3.58 13.34 -2.24
N VAL A 148 3.04 14.27 -3.05
CA VAL A 148 1.60 14.38 -3.35
C VAL A 148 1.30 13.79 -4.71
N THR A 149 0.27 12.94 -4.79
CA THR A 149 -0.16 12.30 -6.03
C THR A 149 -1.63 12.55 -6.31
N LEU A 150 -1.95 12.71 -7.60
CA LEU A 150 -3.31 12.75 -8.12
C LEU A 150 -3.55 11.52 -9.00
N VAL A 151 -4.52 10.71 -8.65
CA VAL A 151 -5.00 9.58 -9.45
C VAL A 151 -6.12 10.08 -10.35
N ARG A 152 -5.85 10.28 -11.63
CA ARG A 152 -6.84 10.76 -12.60
C ARG A 152 -7.73 9.65 -13.12
N SER A 153 -7.19 8.43 -13.22
CA SER A 153 -7.91 7.23 -13.69
C SER A 153 -7.29 5.97 -13.12
N ILE A 154 -8.11 4.95 -12.91
CA ILE A 154 -7.69 3.59 -12.53
C ILE A 154 -7.60 2.68 -13.78
N HIS A 155 -8.40 2.94 -14.81
CA HIS A 155 -8.44 2.14 -16.04
C HIS A 155 -8.58 3.03 -17.30
N PRO A 156 -7.50 3.27 -18.07
CA PRO A 156 -6.10 2.94 -17.76
C PRO A 156 -5.60 3.69 -16.54
N LEU A 157 -4.59 3.15 -15.85
CA LEU A 157 -4.00 3.83 -14.69
C LEU A 157 -3.31 5.12 -15.15
N ASP A 158 -3.62 6.22 -14.49
CA ASP A 158 -3.06 7.54 -14.79
C ASP A 158 -2.83 8.31 -13.47
N ILE A 159 -1.56 8.45 -13.12
CA ILE A 159 -1.11 9.08 -11.87
C ILE A 159 -0.21 10.26 -12.19
N VAL A 160 -0.47 11.38 -11.54
CA VAL A 160 0.32 12.60 -11.65
C VAL A 160 0.94 12.94 -10.29
N SER A 161 2.25 13.10 -10.26
CA SER A 161 2.94 13.69 -9.10
C SER A 161 2.73 15.20 -9.10
N ILE A 162 2.26 15.73 -7.98
CA ILE A 162 2.02 17.16 -7.80
C ILE A 162 3.21 17.74 -7.03
N PRO A 163 3.92 18.74 -7.56
CA PRO A 163 4.94 19.45 -6.82
C PRO A 163 4.34 20.08 -5.54
N ALA A 164 4.93 19.78 -4.40
CA ALA A 164 4.52 20.31 -3.13
C ALA A 164 5.70 20.99 -2.43
N PRO A 165 5.50 22.12 -1.73
CA PRO A 165 6.53 22.70 -0.90
C PRO A 165 6.79 21.82 0.32
N ASP A 166 7.91 22.04 1.00
CA ASP A 166 8.16 21.47 2.31
C ASP A 166 7.04 21.90 3.27
N MET A 167 6.38 20.91 3.89
CA MET A 167 5.27 21.15 4.79
C MET A 167 5.29 20.22 5.99
N PHE A 168 4.72 20.67 7.09
CA PHE A 168 4.46 19.84 8.26
C PHE A 168 3.00 19.37 8.25
N VAL A 169 2.79 18.08 8.51
CA VAL A 169 1.47 17.47 8.63
C VAL A 169 1.25 17.04 10.08
N THR A 170 0.20 17.54 10.70
CA THR A 170 -0.22 17.08 12.03
C THR A 170 -1.31 16.03 11.87
N VAL A 171 -1.02 14.81 12.34
CA VAL A 171 -1.98 13.70 12.34
C VAL A 171 -2.59 13.57 13.72
N VAL A 172 -3.93 13.66 13.81
CA VAL A 172 -4.69 13.45 15.04
C VAL A 172 -5.48 12.16 14.94
N HIS A 173 -5.19 11.19 15.79
CA HIS A 173 -5.91 9.92 15.85
C HIS A 173 -6.84 9.88 17.08
N PRO A 174 -8.16 9.92 16.90
CA PRO A 174 -9.12 10.08 18.01
C PRO A 174 -9.39 8.78 18.80
N GLN A 175 -8.52 7.76 18.72
CA GLN A 175 -8.68 6.46 19.40
C GLN A 175 -9.99 5.72 19.05
N ILE A 176 -10.60 6.06 17.93
CA ILE A 176 -11.81 5.44 17.40
C ILE A 176 -11.43 4.67 16.14
N GLU A 177 -11.75 3.37 16.10
CA GLU A 177 -11.60 2.59 14.88
C GLU A 177 -12.76 2.88 13.93
N VAL A 178 -12.45 3.35 12.72
CA VAL A 178 -13.42 3.54 11.65
C VAL A 178 -12.99 2.69 10.46
N ARG A 179 -13.76 1.65 10.15
CA ARG A 179 -13.49 0.83 8.98
C ARG A 179 -13.87 1.59 7.71
N THR A 180 -13.04 1.51 6.68
CA THR A 180 -13.30 2.18 5.40
C THR A 180 -14.66 1.82 4.80
N ALA A 181 -15.08 0.55 4.91
CA ALA A 181 -16.39 0.09 4.45
C ALA A 181 -17.54 0.79 5.17
N ASP A 182 -17.44 0.96 6.51
CA ASP A 182 -18.47 1.61 7.32
C ASP A 182 -18.55 3.11 7.01
N ALA A 183 -17.40 3.77 6.85
CA ALA A 183 -17.33 5.18 6.47
C ALA A 183 -18.01 5.45 5.11
N ARG A 184 -17.85 4.54 4.14
CA ARG A 184 -18.48 4.65 2.81
C ARG A 184 -19.99 4.53 2.86
N GLN A 185 -20.55 3.73 3.77
CA GLN A 185 -22.02 3.56 3.89
C GLN A 185 -22.73 4.83 4.37
N ILE A 186 -22.00 5.73 5.04
CA ILE A 186 -22.57 7.00 5.56
C ILE A 186 -22.65 8.07 4.45
N LEU A 187 -21.91 7.91 3.35
CA LEU A 187 -21.91 8.88 2.27
C LEU A 187 -23.26 8.92 1.56
N LYS A 188 -23.81 10.12 1.41
CA LYS A 188 -25.07 10.31 0.65
C LYS A 188 -24.79 10.07 -0.83
N GLN A 189 -25.64 9.26 -1.48
CA GLN A 189 -25.53 9.00 -2.92
C GLN A 189 -25.90 10.23 -3.78
N GLN A 190 -26.62 11.18 -3.20
CA GLN A 190 -27.02 12.42 -3.85
C GLN A 190 -26.76 13.62 -2.94
N VAL A 191 -26.15 14.66 -3.49
CA VAL A 191 -25.89 15.94 -2.83
C VAL A 191 -26.60 17.03 -3.62
N LEU A 192 -27.43 17.85 -2.95
CA LEU A 192 -28.03 19.02 -3.58
C LEU A 192 -26.93 20.05 -3.83
N LEU A 193 -26.75 20.43 -5.09
CA LEU A 193 -25.96 21.60 -5.46
C LEU A 193 -26.71 22.85 -5.01
N LYS A 194 -26.07 23.67 -4.20
CA LYS A 194 -26.58 25.00 -3.81
C LYS A 194 -26.06 26.02 -4.80
#